data_c9bc777bf0adc6897a6f1e2d0d122f29
#
_entry.id   c9bc777bf0adc6897a6f1e2d0d122f29
#
_cell.length_a   1.000
_cell.length_b   1.000
_cell.length_c   1.000
_cell.angle_alpha   90.00
_cell.angle_beta   90.00
_cell.angle_gamma   90.00
#
_symmetry.space_group_name_H-M   'P 1'
#
loop_
_entity.id
_entity.type
_entity.pdbx_description
1 polymer ?
#
loop_
_entity_poly.entity_id
_entity_poly.type
_entity_poly.pdbx_seq_one_letter_code
_entity_poly.pdbx_strand_id
1 'polypeptide(L)'
;MTEPTPQDERREEEKLKRESRDAAFWAQRIQRLEVSDVPEGAANVNVQGRREVGALQGFGQLWQKTYRVRLAGIEATPEEVVRVWKEHFPEFQPPNSRFYPSMAGVAPGAVLFISASVGGMPVYTGVRVIYADEESFTVMTPEGHPESGWNTFSAYQEADGTTVAQIQSLARADDPIYEIAFRIVGSTAQERIWTHVLKSLGAHFGVNEPVTLEKVCVDPKLQWSQVKNVWQNAGARSMLYMLVGLGRRMRNLLRRWN
;
A
#
# COMPACT_ATOMS: atom_id res chain seq x y z
N MET A 1 -43.49 20.74 -17.00
CA MET A 1 -42.05 20.45 -17.06
C MET A 1 -41.38 21.74 -17.50
N THR A 2 -40.64 22.39 -16.65
CA THR A 2 -39.87 23.59 -16.95
C THR A 2 -38.63 23.17 -17.72
N GLU A 3 -38.36 23.72 -18.88
CA GLU A 3 -37.12 23.49 -19.64
C GLU A 3 -35.90 23.93 -18.77
N PRO A 4 -34.80 23.16 -18.80
CA PRO A 4 -33.60 23.52 -18.07
C PRO A 4 -33.06 24.87 -18.54
N THR A 5 -32.60 25.69 -17.60
CA THR A 5 -31.98 26.97 -17.94
C THR A 5 -30.54 26.75 -18.44
N PRO A 6 -29.97 27.70 -19.25
CA PRO A 6 -28.58 27.62 -19.67
C PRO A 6 -27.56 27.55 -18.52
N GLN A 7 -27.97 27.94 -17.32
CA GLN A 7 -27.15 27.76 -16.08
C GLN A 7 -27.23 26.35 -15.54
N ASP A 8 -28.37 25.68 -15.66
CA ASP A 8 -28.55 24.30 -15.23
C ASP A 8 -27.78 23.35 -16.18
N GLU A 9 -27.83 23.60 -17.48
CA GLU A 9 -27.05 22.84 -18.48
C GLU A 9 -25.55 22.97 -18.25
N ARG A 10 -25.03 24.17 -17.97
CA ARG A 10 -23.60 24.37 -17.64
C ARG A 10 -23.18 23.65 -16.36
N ARG A 11 -24.04 23.65 -15.31
CA ARG A 11 -23.79 22.93 -14.06
C ARG A 11 -23.76 21.42 -14.28
N GLU A 12 -24.64 20.92 -15.13
CA GLU A 12 -24.66 19.49 -15.47
C GLU A 12 -23.44 19.08 -16.30
N GLU A 13 -23.05 19.90 -17.29
CA GLU A 13 -21.80 19.66 -18.05
C GLU A 13 -20.54 19.71 -17.17
N GLU A 14 -20.44 20.69 -16.24
CA GLU A 14 -19.34 20.78 -15.29
C GLU A 14 -19.33 19.59 -14.34
N LYS A 15 -20.51 19.14 -13.88
CA LYS A 15 -20.65 17.95 -13.04
C LYS A 15 -20.22 16.69 -13.78
N LEU A 16 -20.67 16.48 -15.03
CA LEU A 16 -20.28 15.34 -15.85
C LEU A 16 -18.78 15.35 -16.18
N LYS A 17 -18.19 16.51 -16.45
CA LYS A 17 -16.74 16.65 -16.66
C LYS A 17 -15.97 16.32 -15.38
N ARG A 18 -16.46 16.74 -14.22
CA ARG A 18 -15.87 16.45 -12.92
C ARG A 18 -15.96 14.97 -12.60
N GLU A 19 -17.14 14.36 -12.75
CA GLU A 19 -17.35 12.92 -12.53
C GLU A 19 -16.52 12.05 -13.48
N SER A 20 -16.38 12.42 -14.77
CA SER A 20 -15.53 11.68 -15.71
C SER A 20 -14.03 11.82 -15.39
N ARG A 21 -13.59 12.98 -14.93
CA ARG A 21 -12.21 13.23 -14.51
C ARG A 21 -11.90 12.45 -13.24
N ASP A 22 -12.80 12.49 -12.25
CA ASP A 22 -12.66 11.74 -11.00
C ASP A 22 -12.62 10.24 -11.27
N ALA A 23 -13.45 9.73 -12.19
CA ALA A 23 -13.45 8.32 -12.57
C ALA A 23 -12.12 7.84 -13.19
N ALA A 24 -11.38 8.72 -13.88
CA ALA A 24 -10.09 8.40 -14.49
C ALA A 24 -8.99 8.12 -13.44
N PHE A 25 -9.13 8.67 -12.23
CA PHE A 25 -8.18 8.48 -11.14
C PHE A 25 -8.44 7.22 -10.29
N TRP A 26 -9.59 6.58 -10.47
CA TRP A 26 -9.94 5.35 -9.74
C TRP A 26 -9.68 4.10 -10.57
N ALA A 27 -9.12 3.10 -9.91
CA ALA A 27 -9.02 1.78 -10.49
C ALA A 27 -10.40 1.15 -10.72
N GLN A 28 -10.56 0.43 -11.82
CA GLN A 28 -11.78 -0.33 -12.07
C GLN A 28 -11.98 -1.39 -10.98
N ARG A 29 -13.24 -1.64 -10.59
CA ARG A 29 -13.57 -2.73 -9.66
C ARG A 29 -13.24 -4.07 -10.30
N ILE A 30 -12.58 -4.92 -9.51
CA ILE A 30 -12.25 -6.29 -9.90
C ILE A 30 -12.73 -7.27 -8.83
N GLN A 31 -13.01 -8.50 -9.22
CA GLN A 31 -13.33 -9.56 -8.26
C GLN A 31 -12.06 -10.18 -7.68
N ARG A 32 -11.04 -10.37 -8.51
CA ARG A 32 -9.74 -10.94 -8.14
C ARG A 32 -8.62 -10.23 -8.89
N LEU A 33 -7.47 -10.15 -8.25
CA LEU A 33 -6.26 -9.61 -8.87
C LEU A 33 -5.83 -10.51 -10.03
N GLU A 34 -5.73 -9.93 -11.20
CA GLU A 34 -5.13 -10.55 -12.37
C GLU A 34 -3.81 -9.83 -12.67
N VAL A 35 -2.74 -10.60 -12.71
CA VAL A 35 -1.40 -10.08 -12.93
C VAL A 35 -0.90 -10.63 -14.26
N SER A 36 -0.78 -9.77 -15.25
CA SER A 36 -0.26 -10.11 -16.58
C SER A 36 1.27 -10.08 -16.64
N ASP A 37 1.90 -9.27 -15.79
CA ASP A 37 3.34 -9.08 -15.76
C ASP A 37 3.86 -9.14 -14.32
N VAL A 38 4.82 -10.02 -14.07
CA VAL A 38 5.50 -10.17 -12.77
C VAL A 38 6.93 -9.69 -12.95
N PRO A 39 7.32 -8.56 -12.32
CA PRO A 39 8.66 -8.02 -12.44
C PRO A 39 9.73 -9.04 -12.02
N GLU A 40 10.92 -8.94 -12.64
CA GLU A 40 12.05 -9.80 -12.27
C GLU A 40 12.39 -9.66 -10.78
N GLY A 41 12.56 -10.79 -10.11
CA GLY A 41 12.82 -10.85 -8.67
C GLY A 41 11.58 -10.79 -7.78
N ALA A 42 10.40 -10.47 -8.31
CA ALA A 42 9.14 -10.52 -7.56
C ALA A 42 8.58 -11.95 -7.49
N ALA A 43 7.83 -12.22 -6.41
CA ALA A 43 7.11 -13.48 -6.24
C ALA A 43 5.61 -13.25 -6.21
N ASN A 44 4.87 -13.95 -7.09
CA ASN A 44 3.42 -13.80 -7.28
C ASN A 44 2.58 -14.78 -6.44
N VAL A 45 3.15 -15.36 -5.38
CA VAL A 45 2.51 -16.45 -4.62
C VAL A 45 1.26 -16.02 -3.84
N ASN A 46 1.17 -14.76 -3.44
CA ASN A 46 0.07 -14.20 -2.65
C ASN A 46 -0.59 -12.97 -3.30
N VAL A 47 -0.53 -12.84 -4.62
CA VAL A 47 -1.13 -11.73 -5.36
C VAL A 47 -2.13 -12.23 -6.38
N GLN A 48 -1.69 -13.05 -7.35
CA GLN A 48 -2.56 -13.59 -8.40
C GLN A 48 -3.78 -14.32 -7.83
N GLY A 49 -4.96 -13.97 -8.31
CA GLY A 49 -6.24 -14.59 -7.93
C GLY A 49 -6.75 -14.19 -6.54
N ARG A 50 -6.07 -13.30 -5.82
CA ARG A 50 -6.50 -12.76 -4.52
C ARG A 50 -7.56 -11.70 -4.70
N ARG A 51 -8.46 -11.56 -3.70
CA ARG A 51 -9.39 -10.44 -3.62
C ARG A 51 -8.70 -9.27 -2.93
N GLU A 52 -9.08 -8.06 -3.28
CA GLU A 52 -8.79 -6.88 -2.49
C GLU A 52 -9.61 -6.90 -1.19
N VAL A 53 -8.98 -6.51 -0.08
CA VAL A 53 -9.63 -6.48 1.23
C VAL A 53 -9.43 -5.11 1.88
N GLY A 54 -10.54 -4.52 2.29
CA GLY A 54 -10.53 -3.30 3.08
C GLY A 54 -10.43 -3.58 4.57
N ALA A 55 -10.40 -2.52 5.35
CA ALA A 55 -10.24 -2.58 6.81
C ALA A 55 -11.35 -3.36 7.54
N LEU A 56 -12.53 -3.55 6.94
CA LEU A 56 -13.64 -4.31 7.53
C LEU A 56 -13.48 -5.83 7.37
N GLN A 57 -12.62 -6.29 6.47
CA GLN A 57 -12.39 -7.70 6.19
C GLN A 57 -11.24 -8.33 6.99
N GLY A 58 -10.52 -7.54 7.79
CA GLY A 58 -9.46 -8.04 8.67
C GLY A 58 -9.98 -8.45 10.06
N PHE A 59 -9.14 -9.15 10.82
CA PHE A 59 -9.44 -9.72 12.14
C PHE A 59 -9.14 -8.76 13.31
N GLY A 60 -7.99 -8.08 13.27
CA GLY A 60 -7.41 -7.34 14.39
C GLY A 60 -8.15 -6.06 14.78
N GLN A 61 -7.58 -5.28 15.69
CA GLN A 61 -8.07 -3.93 16.02
C GLN A 61 -7.87 -3.00 14.82
N LEU A 62 -8.82 -2.08 14.59
CA LEU A 62 -8.72 -1.09 13.51
C LEU A 62 -7.99 0.14 14.00
N TRP A 63 -6.89 0.44 13.34
CA TRP A 63 -6.08 1.60 13.62
C TRP A 63 -6.03 2.55 12.43
N GLN A 64 -6.17 3.83 12.73
CA GLN A 64 -5.76 4.91 11.84
C GLN A 64 -4.41 5.44 12.34
N LYS A 65 -3.42 5.46 11.44
CA LYS A 65 -2.09 6.01 11.70
C LYS A 65 -1.77 7.05 10.66
N THR A 66 -1.34 8.22 11.10
CA THR A 66 -0.98 9.32 10.20
C THR A 66 0.46 9.73 10.48
N TYR A 67 1.31 9.61 9.48
CA TYR A 67 2.71 10.00 9.50
C TYR A 67 2.89 11.24 8.66
N ARG A 68 3.66 12.21 9.13
CA ARG A 68 3.91 13.47 8.41
C ARG A 68 5.36 13.87 8.51
N VAL A 69 5.91 14.42 7.43
CA VAL A 69 7.17 15.13 7.41
C VAL A 69 6.95 16.48 6.74
N ARG A 70 7.43 17.54 7.38
CA ARG A 70 7.42 18.91 6.81
C ARG A 70 8.64 19.08 5.92
N LEU A 71 8.44 19.55 4.71
CA LEU A 71 9.52 19.84 3.77
C LEU A 71 9.90 21.32 3.91
N ALA A 72 10.39 21.69 5.11
CA ALA A 72 10.71 23.07 5.44
C ALA A 72 11.96 23.58 4.70
N GLY A 73 11.93 24.85 4.31
CA GLY A 73 13.07 25.52 3.68
C GLY A 73 13.29 25.23 2.20
N ILE A 74 12.35 24.56 1.56
CA ILE A 74 12.35 24.32 0.12
C ILE A 74 11.03 24.79 -0.53
N GLU A 75 11.09 25.12 -1.81
CA GLU A 75 9.94 25.45 -2.64
C GLU A 75 9.57 24.21 -3.48
N ALA A 76 8.85 23.25 -2.87
CA ALA A 76 8.30 22.09 -3.60
C ALA A 76 6.79 22.12 -3.50
N THR A 77 6.08 21.96 -4.63
CA THR A 77 4.61 21.87 -4.62
C THR A 77 4.14 20.47 -4.20
N PRO A 78 2.91 20.32 -3.70
CA PRO A 78 2.33 19.00 -3.39
C PRO A 78 2.42 18.03 -4.58
N GLU A 79 2.11 18.50 -5.79
CA GLU A 79 2.13 17.72 -7.02
C GLU A 79 3.54 17.23 -7.34
N GLU A 80 4.55 18.10 -7.18
CA GLU A 80 5.95 17.72 -7.38
C GLU A 80 6.40 16.65 -6.39
N VAL A 81 6.04 16.81 -5.12
CA VAL A 81 6.34 15.82 -4.07
C VAL A 81 5.71 14.46 -4.40
N VAL A 82 4.43 14.43 -4.79
CA VAL A 82 3.74 13.18 -5.13
C VAL A 82 4.26 12.58 -6.44
N ARG A 83 4.61 13.39 -7.42
CA ARG A 83 5.25 12.93 -8.66
C ARG A 83 6.57 12.21 -8.37
N VAL A 84 7.48 12.85 -7.61
CA VAL A 84 8.75 12.26 -7.19
C VAL A 84 8.52 10.99 -6.38
N TRP A 85 7.52 11.00 -5.48
CA TRP A 85 7.21 9.82 -4.67
C TRP A 85 6.79 8.63 -5.53
N LYS A 86 5.94 8.84 -6.55
CA LYS A 86 5.51 7.78 -7.48
C LYS A 86 6.66 7.25 -8.33
N GLU A 87 7.51 8.14 -8.85
CA GLU A 87 8.65 7.80 -9.71
C GLU A 87 9.70 6.99 -8.95
N HIS A 88 9.98 7.35 -7.69
CA HIS A 88 11.04 6.76 -6.85
C HIS A 88 10.49 5.89 -5.70
N PHE A 89 9.22 5.48 -5.76
CA PHE A 89 8.58 4.73 -4.66
C PHE A 89 9.37 3.53 -4.15
N PRO A 90 9.96 2.66 -5.01
CA PRO A 90 10.78 1.54 -4.55
C PRO A 90 12.06 1.94 -3.83
N GLU A 91 12.67 3.07 -4.21
CA GLU A 91 13.93 3.55 -3.67
C GLU A 91 13.80 4.08 -2.25
N PHE A 92 12.62 4.59 -1.89
CA PHE A 92 12.32 5.10 -0.55
C PHE A 92 12.00 4.00 0.47
N GLN A 93 11.94 2.74 0.03
CA GLN A 93 11.64 1.62 0.93
C GLN A 93 12.88 1.20 1.75
N PRO A 94 12.68 0.69 3.00
CA PRO A 94 13.80 0.19 3.79
C PRO A 94 14.40 -1.09 3.18
N PRO A 95 15.67 -1.40 3.47
CA PRO A 95 16.38 -2.53 2.84
C PRO A 95 15.73 -3.91 3.03
N ASN A 96 14.92 -4.08 4.08
CA ASN A 96 14.20 -5.32 4.39
C ASN A 96 12.78 -5.40 3.80
N SER A 97 12.41 -4.41 2.98
CA SER A 97 11.11 -4.35 2.29
C SER A 97 11.31 -3.82 0.88
N ARG A 98 11.27 -4.72 -0.12
CA ARG A 98 11.42 -4.35 -1.53
C ARG A 98 10.06 -4.29 -2.20
N PHE A 99 9.84 -3.22 -2.93
CA PHE A 99 8.69 -3.05 -3.80
C PHE A 99 9.12 -3.19 -5.27
N TYR A 100 8.32 -3.92 -6.03
CA TYR A 100 8.54 -4.14 -7.45
C TYR A 100 7.29 -3.62 -8.18
N PRO A 101 7.35 -2.41 -8.76
CA PRO A 101 6.23 -1.87 -9.51
C PRO A 101 6.03 -2.66 -10.80
N SER A 102 4.79 -2.79 -11.24
CA SER A 102 4.49 -3.22 -12.59
C SER A 102 4.96 -2.17 -13.62
N MET A 103 4.92 -2.49 -14.90
CA MET A 103 5.29 -1.54 -15.97
C MET A 103 4.47 -0.25 -15.94
N ALA A 104 3.27 -0.30 -15.38
CA ALA A 104 2.41 0.88 -15.23
C ALA A 104 2.84 1.80 -14.05
N GLY A 105 3.85 1.42 -13.26
CA GLY A 105 4.29 2.19 -12.09
C GLY A 105 3.21 2.32 -11.03
N VAL A 106 3.05 3.54 -10.47
CA VAL A 106 2.02 3.88 -9.48
C VAL A 106 0.84 4.54 -10.20
N ALA A 107 0.06 3.74 -10.92
CA ALA A 107 -1.13 4.18 -11.65
C ALA A 107 -2.36 3.38 -11.20
N PRO A 108 -3.59 3.90 -11.35
CA PRO A 108 -4.81 3.18 -10.97
C PRO A 108 -4.90 1.81 -11.61
N GLY A 109 -5.09 0.77 -10.79
CA GLY A 109 -5.12 -0.62 -11.22
C GLY A 109 -3.78 -1.34 -11.20
N ALA A 110 -2.66 -0.63 -11.12
CA ALA A 110 -1.33 -1.21 -11.06
C ALA A 110 -1.12 -2.03 -9.78
N VAL A 111 -0.36 -3.11 -9.88
CA VAL A 111 0.04 -3.94 -8.74
C VAL A 111 1.50 -3.65 -8.40
N LEU A 112 1.76 -3.40 -7.13
CA LEU A 112 3.10 -3.30 -6.58
C LEU A 112 3.36 -4.57 -5.78
N PHE A 113 4.30 -5.41 -6.24
CA PHE A 113 4.71 -6.61 -5.50
C PHE A 113 5.61 -6.23 -4.34
N ILE A 114 5.52 -6.98 -3.26
CA ILE A 114 6.27 -6.75 -2.04
C ILE A 114 7.01 -8.03 -1.64
N SER A 115 8.32 -7.89 -1.42
CA SER A 115 9.15 -8.89 -0.76
C SER A 115 9.68 -8.30 0.53
N ALA A 116 9.17 -8.76 1.65
CA ALA A 116 9.53 -8.23 2.97
C ALA A 116 9.91 -9.35 3.94
N SER A 117 10.52 -8.98 5.06
CA SER A 117 10.75 -9.86 6.19
C SER A 117 10.02 -9.31 7.42
N VAL A 118 9.14 -10.12 7.99
CA VAL A 118 8.39 -9.81 9.21
C VAL A 118 8.81 -10.80 10.29
N GLY A 119 9.46 -10.31 11.35
CA GLY A 119 9.98 -11.19 12.42
C GLY A 119 10.97 -12.25 11.94
N GLY A 120 11.75 -11.96 10.88
CA GLY A 120 12.68 -12.91 10.26
C GLY A 120 12.05 -13.87 9.28
N MET A 121 10.72 -13.87 9.13
CA MET A 121 10.01 -14.71 8.16
C MET A 121 9.80 -13.95 6.84
N PRO A 122 10.03 -14.59 5.68
CA PRO A 122 9.77 -13.97 4.40
C PRO A 122 8.27 -13.84 4.17
N VAL A 123 7.86 -12.68 3.68
CA VAL A 123 6.49 -12.40 3.27
C VAL A 123 6.54 -11.87 1.84
N TYR A 124 6.05 -12.68 0.90
CA TYR A 124 5.81 -12.28 -0.48
C TYR A 124 4.33 -11.93 -0.61
N THR A 125 4.03 -10.73 -1.01
CA THR A 125 2.67 -10.22 -1.18
C THR A 125 2.66 -9.07 -2.19
N GLY A 126 1.66 -8.22 -2.18
CA GLY A 126 1.59 -7.02 -2.97
C GLY A 126 0.49 -6.10 -2.48
N VAL A 127 0.33 -4.99 -3.17
CA VAL A 127 -0.79 -4.06 -3.00
C VAL A 127 -1.23 -3.60 -4.39
N ARG A 128 -2.48 -3.18 -4.51
CA ARG A 128 -2.98 -2.58 -5.75
C ARG A 128 -3.24 -1.09 -5.54
N VAL A 129 -2.84 -0.30 -6.52
CA VAL A 129 -3.19 1.13 -6.57
C VAL A 129 -4.67 1.23 -6.91
N ILE A 130 -5.48 1.72 -5.97
CA ILE A 130 -6.93 1.89 -6.17
C ILE A 130 -7.30 3.31 -6.59
N TYR A 131 -6.43 4.27 -6.30
CA TYR A 131 -6.58 5.67 -6.65
C TYR A 131 -5.21 6.31 -6.90
N ALA A 132 -5.10 7.20 -7.87
CA ALA A 132 -3.92 8.07 -8.05
C ALA A 132 -4.29 9.32 -8.85
N ASP A 133 -3.98 10.49 -8.31
CA ASP A 133 -4.05 11.81 -8.95
C ASP A 133 -2.72 12.57 -8.79
N GLU A 134 -2.69 13.86 -9.01
CA GLU A 134 -1.49 14.69 -8.95
C GLU A 134 -0.99 14.88 -7.51
N GLU A 135 -1.88 14.89 -6.51
CA GLU A 135 -1.58 15.21 -5.10
C GLU A 135 -1.60 13.98 -4.18
N SER A 136 -2.02 12.80 -4.68
CA SER A 136 -2.14 11.59 -3.85
C SER A 136 -2.17 10.29 -4.64
N PHE A 137 -1.90 9.18 -3.95
CA PHE A 137 -2.23 7.85 -4.42
C PHE A 137 -2.56 6.93 -3.23
N THR A 138 -3.43 5.96 -3.48
CA THR A 138 -3.89 5.02 -2.45
C THR A 138 -3.68 3.58 -2.91
N VAL A 139 -3.11 2.77 -2.04
CA VAL A 139 -2.93 1.34 -2.25
C VAL A 139 -3.79 0.53 -1.29
N MET A 140 -4.36 -0.57 -1.78
CA MET A 140 -5.17 -1.51 -1.01
C MET A 140 -4.51 -2.88 -0.97
N THR A 141 -4.69 -3.58 0.13
CA THR A 141 -4.08 -4.89 0.39
C THR A 141 -4.92 -6.04 -0.18
N PRO A 142 -4.28 -7.13 -0.65
CA PRO A 142 -4.96 -8.37 -1.00
C PRO A 142 -5.19 -9.28 0.23
N GLU A 143 -6.08 -10.25 0.08
CA GLU A 143 -6.29 -11.35 1.06
C GLU A 143 -4.97 -12.01 1.49
N GLY A 144 -4.80 -12.17 2.79
CA GLY A 144 -3.63 -12.80 3.40
C GLY A 144 -2.43 -11.88 3.58
N HIS A 145 -2.48 -10.64 3.09
CA HIS A 145 -1.50 -9.61 3.46
C HIS A 145 -1.45 -9.45 4.99
N PRO A 146 -0.32 -9.08 5.63
CA PRO A 146 -0.26 -8.85 7.06
C PRO A 146 -1.35 -7.91 7.61
N GLU A 147 -1.78 -6.96 6.81
CA GLU A 147 -2.84 -6.01 7.14
C GLU A 147 -3.95 -6.04 6.10
N SER A 148 -5.20 -5.89 6.57
CA SER A 148 -6.37 -5.61 5.73
C SER A 148 -6.72 -4.14 5.82
N GLY A 149 -6.66 -3.43 4.68
CA GLY A 149 -6.91 -2.00 4.64
C GLY A 149 -6.22 -1.30 3.47
N TRP A 150 -5.96 -0.02 3.66
CA TRP A 150 -5.31 0.81 2.65
C TRP A 150 -4.36 1.83 3.26
N ASN A 151 -3.43 2.29 2.44
CA ASN A 151 -2.53 3.39 2.74
C ASN A 151 -2.67 4.46 1.66
N THR A 152 -2.89 5.70 2.09
CA THR A 152 -2.91 6.88 1.23
C THR A 152 -1.62 7.67 1.44
N PHE A 153 -0.97 7.98 0.35
CA PHE A 153 0.23 8.80 0.25
C PHE A 153 -0.18 10.11 -0.39
N SER A 154 0.06 11.23 0.27
CA SER A 154 -0.38 12.54 -0.20
C SER A 154 0.60 13.64 0.18
N ALA A 155 0.51 14.76 -0.50
CA ALA A 155 1.15 15.99 -0.06
C ALA A 155 0.13 17.13 -0.07
N TYR A 156 0.34 18.10 0.80
CA TYR A 156 -0.50 19.30 0.89
C TYR A 156 0.34 20.47 1.43
N GLN A 157 -0.16 21.68 1.23
CA GLN A 157 0.51 22.88 1.72
C GLN A 157 -0.16 23.37 3.01
N GLU A 158 0.63 23.69 4.02
CA GLU A 158 0.18 24.35 5.24
C GLU A 158 -0.02 25.85 5.02
N ALA A 159 -0.67 26.51 5.97
CA ALA A 159 -0.97 27.94 5.88
C ALA A 159 0.28 28.86 5.80
N ASP A 160 1.42 28.37 6.28
CA ASP A 160 2.72 29.06 6.19
C ASP A 160 3.46 28.83 4.86
N GLY A 161 2.83 28.10 3.92
CA GLY A 161 3.40 27.76 2.62
C GLY A 161 4.30 26.52 2.62
N THR A 162 4.54 25.88 3.77
CA THR A 162 5.35 24.67 3.84
C THR A 162 4.58 23.47 3.28
N THR A 163 5.19 22.74 2.37
CA THR A 163 4.64 21.48 1.89
C THR A 163 4.88 20.34 2.91
N VAL A 164 3.85 19.55 3.14
CA VAL A 164 3.87 18.39 4.06
C VAL A 164 3.60 17.13 3.27
N ALA A 165 4.50 16.15 3.35
CA ALA A 165 4.25 14.81 2.85
C ALA A 165 3.63 13.96 3.96
N GLN A 166 2.57 13.21 3.62
CA GLN A 166 1.77 12.44 4.57
C GLN A 166 1.54 11.01 4.08
N ILE A 167 1.64 10.05 5.02
CA ILE A 167 1.11 8.70 4.85
C ILE A 167 -0.02 8.50 5.84
N GLN A 168 -1.20 8.12 5.36
CA GLN A 168 -2.33 7.79 6.21
C GLN A 168 -2.72 6.34 5.98
N SER A 169 -2.60 5.52 7.03
CA SER A 169 -2.98 4.10 7.04
C SER A 169 -4.30 3.93 7.78
N LEU A 170 -5.23 3.19 7.20
CA LEU A 170 -6.41 2.68 7.88
C LEU A 170 -6.47 1.18 7.67
N ALA A 171 -6.03 0.44 8.68
CA ALA A 171 -5.87 -1.00 8.57
C ALA A 171 -6.01 -1.71 9.93
N ARG A 172 -6.26 -3.01 9.85
CA ARG A 172 -6.19 -3.95 10.96
C ARG A 172 -5.38 -5.19 10.55
N ALA A 173 -4.90 -5.97 11.52
CA ALA A 173 -4.29 -7.26 11.20
C ALA A 173 -5.28 -8.12 10.41
N ASP A 174 -4.81 -8.77 9.34
CA ASP A 174 -5.67 -9.59 8.48
C ASP A 174 -6.20 -10.82 9.22
N ASP A 175 -5.36 -11.46 10.03
CA ASP A 175 -5.69 -12.69 10.75
C ASP A 175 -5.15 -12.70 12.20
N PRO A 176 -5.54 -13.70 13.02
CA PRO A 176 -5.08 -13.83 14.41
C PRO A 176 -3.56 -13.94 14.59
N ILE A 177 -2.84 -14.56 13.65
CA ILE A 177 -1.37 -14.74 13.74
C ILE A 177 -0.71 -13.37 13.61
N TYR A 178 -1.13 -12.58 12.64
CA TYR A 178 -0.62 -11.21 12.49
C TYR A 178 -1.03 -10.30 13.63
N GLU A 179 -2.25 -10.44 14.18
CA GLU A 179 -2.68 -9.66 15.34
C GLU A 179 -1.79 -9.93 16.56
N ILE A 180 -1.48 -11.20 16.85
CA ILE A 180 -0.57 -11.58 17.94
C ILE A 180 0.84 -11.07 17.66
N ALA A 181 1.33 -11.23 16.43
CA ALA A 181 2.66 -10.75 16.03
C ALA A 181 2.76 -9.23 16.20
N PHE A 182 1.76 -8.48 15.80
CA PHE A 182 1.73 -7.01 15.96
C PHE A 182 1.67 -6.58 17.43
N ARG A 183 1.06 -7.36 18.31
CA ARG A 183 1.08 -7.09 19.76
C ARG A 183 2.42 -7.40 20.42
N ILE A 184 3.11 -8.43 19.96
CA ILE A 184 4.40 -8.88 20.56
C ILE A 184 5.58 -8.09 20.01
N VAL A 185 5.70 -8.00 18.68
CA VAL A 185 6.79 -7.28 18.00
C VAL A 185 6.50 -5.78 17.95
N GLY A 186 5.25 -5.44 18.23
CA GLY A 186 4.72 -4.09 18.20
C GLY A 186 4.36 -3.64 16.79
N SER A 187 3.44 -2.69 16.74
CA SER A 187 3.15 -1.91 15.54
C SER A 187 4.39 -1.14 15.02
N THR A 188 5.49 -1.22 15.76
CA THR A 188 6.77 -0.57 15.50
C THR A 188 7.44 -0.99 14.18
N ALA A 189 7.18 -2.20 13.68
CA ALA A 189 7.76 -2.61 12.40
C ALA A 189 7.18 -1.78 11.24
N GLN A 190 5.86 -1.65 11.15
CA GLN A 190 5.19 -0.79 10.17
C GLN A 190 5.55 0.69 10.39
N GLU A 191 5.58 1.13 11.65
CA GLU A 191 5.96 2.50 12.01
C GLU A 191 7.38 2.84 11.54
N ARG A 192 8.32 1.90 11.66
CA ARG A 192 9.68 2.05 11.14
C ARG A 192 9.70 2.15 9.61
N ILE A 193 8.89 1.33 8.91
CA ILE A 193 8.81 1.36 7.44
C ILE A 193 8.34 2.74 6.99
N TRP A 194 7.20 3.21 7.46
CA TRP A 194 6.64 4.49 7.00
C TRP A 194 7.46 5.70 7.46
N THR A 195 8.06 5.65 8.65
CA THR A 195 9.02 6.66 9.09
C THR A 195 10.25 6.70 8.19
N HIS A 196 10.77 5.52 7.77
CA HIS A 196 11.89 5.44 6.85
C HIS A 196 11.53 6.02 5.49
N VAL A 197 10.36 5.65 4.94
CA VAL A 197 9.87 6.15 3.63
C VAL A 197 9.80 7.68 3.63
N LEU A 198 9.20 8.29 4.65
CA LEU A 198 9.09 9.75 4.73
C LEU A 198 10.43 10.43 4.95
N LYS A 199 11.33 9.84 5.73
CA LYS A 199 12.71 10.34 5.88
C LYS A 199 13.49 10.27 4.57
N SER A 200 13.36 9.18 3.81
CA SER A 200 14.01 9.01 2.51
C SER A 200 13.48 10.01 1.50
N LEU A 201 12.16 10.24 1.48
CA LEU A 201 11.53 11.27 0.66
C LEU A 201 12.03 12.66 1.05
N GLY A 202 12.05 13.01 2.34
CA GLY A 202 12.60 14.28 2.82
C GLY A 202 14.07 14.48 2.42
N ALA A 203 14.89 13.44 2.59
CA ALA A 203 16.29 13.47 2.20
C ALA A 203 16.49 13.67 0.69
N HIS A 204 15.61 13.12 -0.15
CA HIS A 204 15.61 13.38 -1.60
C HIS A 204 15.46 14.87 -1.93
N PHE A 205 14.67 15.59 -1.15
CA PHE A 205 14.50 17.04 -1.24
C PHE A 205 15.53 17.83 -0.42
N GLY A 206 16.54 17.16 0.18
CA GLY A 206 17.56 17.82 1.00
C GLY A 206 17.07 18.22 2.40
N VAL A 207 15.93 17.70 2.85
CA VAL A 207 15.30 18.02 4.14
C VAL A 207 15.52 16.88 5.14
N ASN A 208 15.86 17.21 6.38
CA ASN A 208 16.05 16.24 7.47
C ASN A 208 15.17 16.59 8.69
N GLU A 209 13.89 16.77 8.45
CA GLU A 209 12.92 17.05 9.51
C GLU A 209 12.42 15.75 10.19
N PRO A 210 12.02 15.83 11.47
CA PRO A 210 11.46 14.69 12.18
C PRO A 210 10.11 14.28 11.59
N VAL A 211 9.90 12.96 11.50
CA VAL A 211 8.57 12.41 11.14
C VAL A 211 7.70 12.38 12.39
N THR A 212 6.54 13.02 12.32
CA THR A 212 5.51 12.94 13.35
C THR A 212 4.59 11.75 13.11
N LEU A 213 4.07 11.15 14.18
CA LEU A 213 3.13 10.02 14.14
C LEU A 213 1.97 10.26 15.07
N GLU A 214 0.77 10.23 14.50
CA GLU A 214 -0.50 10.22 15.21
C GLU A 214 -1.18 8.84 15.06
N LYS A 215 -1.70 8.28 16.16
CA LYS A 215 -2.37 6.96 16.16
C LYS A 215 -3.72 7.06 16.87
N VAL A 216 -4.75 6.55 16.19
CA VAL A 216 -6.10 6.46 16.74
C VAL A 216 -6.60 5.02 16.58
N CYS A 217 -7.01 4.38 17.67
CA CYS A 217 -7.74 3.12 17.62
C CYS A 217 -9.21 3.41 17.29
N VAL A 218 -9.58 3.17 16.04
CA VAL A 218 -10.94 3.46 15.52
C VAL A 218 -11.94 2.40 16.00
N ASP A 219 -11.53 1.13 16.01
CA ASP A 219 -12.34 0.03 16.53
C ASP A 219 -11.43 -0.95 17.30
N PRO A 220 -11.57 -1.03 18.64
CA PRO A 220 -10.79 -1.93 19.47
C PRO A 220 -11.23 -3.38 19.41
N LYS A 221 -12.36 -3.68 18.75
CA LYS A 221 -12.96 -5.02 18.73
C LYS A 221 -12.26 -5.92 17.68
N LEU A 222 -11.97 -7.16 18.10
CA LEU A 222 -11.52 -8.21 17.20
C LEU A 222 -12.72 -8.75 16.39
N GLN A 223 -12.53 -8.95 15.09
CA GLN A 223 -13.56 -9.43 14.17
C GLN A 223 -13.52 -10.97 14.06
N TRP A 224 -14.11 -11.68 15.02
CA TRP A 224 -14.08 -13.14 15.08
C TRP A 224 -14.65 -13.83 13.85
N SER A 225 -15.55 -13.20 13.11
CA SER A 225 -16.04 -13.67 11.80
C SER A 225 -14.95 -13.81 10.75
N GLN A 226 -13.82 -13.10 10.93
CA GLN A 226 -12.66 -13.08 10.04
C GLN A 226 -11.51 -14.00 10.51
N VAL A 227 -11.70 -14.81 11.57
CA VAL A 227 -10.68 -15.75 12.05
C VAL A 227 -10.18 -16.69 10.95
N LYS A 228 -11.04 -17.04 10.00
CA LYS A 228 -10.75 -17.89 8.83
C LYS A 228 -9.69 -17.32 7.89
N ASN A 229 -9.37 -16.02 7.96
CA ASN A 229 -8.32 -15.39 7.16
C ASN A 229 -6.95 -16.05 7.40
N VAL A 230 -6.75 -16.72 8.54
CA VAL A 230 -5.53 -17.46 8.85
C VAL A 230 -5.12 -18.46 7.73
N TRP A 231 -6.08 -19.01 7.00
CA TRP A 231 -5.82 -19.92 5.88
C TRP A 231 -5.25 -19.22 4.64
N GLN A 232 -5.34 -17.89 4.60
CA GLN A 232 -4.83 -17.06 3.53
C GLN A 232 -3.47 -16.43 3.86
N ASN A 233 -2.96 -16.60 5.10
CA ASN A 233 -1.78 -15.96 5.63
C ASN A 233 -0.58 -16.00 4.66
N ALA A 234 -0.13 -14.83 4.21
CA ALA A 234 0.93 -14.71 3.21
C ALA A 234 2.29 -15.19 3.74
N GLY A 235 2.58 -15.00 5.03
CA GLY A 235 3.81 -15.50 5.64
C GLY A 235 3.91 -17.02 5.58
N ALA A 236 2.85 -17.74 6.03
CA ALA A 236 2.81 -19.20 5.99
C ALA A 236 2.94 -19.74 4.55
N ARG A 237 2.25 -19.11 3.60
CA ARG A 237 2.31 -19.49 2.17
C ARG A 237 3.66 -19.18 1.54
N SER A 238 4.31 -18.08 1.92
CA SER A 238 5.65 -17.73 1.46
C SER A 238 6.71 -18.72 1.96
N MET A 239 6.60 -19.16 3.22
CA MET A 239 7.46 -20.20 3.77
C MET A 239 7.31 -21.52 3.00
N LEU A 240 6.07 -21.97 2.75
CA LEU A 240 5.81 -23.17 1.97
C LEU A 240 6.38 -23.05 0.55
N TYR A 241 6.19 -21.92 -0.11
CA TYR A 241 6.74 -21.66 -1.43
C TYR A 241 8.27 -21.80 -1.47
N MET A 242 8.98 -21.24 -0.49
CA MET A 242 10.43 -21.35 -0.38
C MET A 242 10.88 -22.80 -0.16
N LEU A 243 10.23 -23.54 0.74
CA LEU A 243 10.57 -24.95 1.02
C LEU A 243 10.43 -25.82 -0.22
N VAL A 244 9.34 -25.64 -0.97
CA VAL A 244 9.11 -26.34 -2.25
C VAL A 244 10.16 -25.95 -3.29
N GLY A 245 10.53 -24.65 -3.35
CA GLY A 245 11.60 -24.15 -4.24
C GLY A 245 12.96 -24.77 -3.94
N LEU A 246 13.34 -24.85 -2.67
CA LEU A 246 14.58 -25.53 -2.22
C LEU A 246 14.57 -27.02 -2.57
N GLY A 247 13.46 -27.71 -2.33
CA GLY A 247 13.33 -29.13 -2.68
C GLY A 247 13.45 -29.40 -4.19
N ARG A 248 12.95 -28.51 -5.05
CA ARG A 248 13.13 -28.59 -6.50
C ARG A 248 14.60 -28.36 -6.91
N ARG A 249 15.28 -27.36 -6.32
CA ARG A 249 16.70 -27.09 -6.58
C ARG A 249 17.58 -28.28 -6.18
N MET A 250 17.37 -28.86 -5.00
CA MET A 250 18.10 -30.04 -4.54
C MET A 250 17.91 -31.24 -5.47
N ARG A 251 16.68 -31.52 -5.91
CA ARG A 251 16.40 -32.61 -6.87
C ARG A 251 17.10 -32.38 -8.20
N ASN A 252 17.17 -31.15 -8.70
CA ASN A 252 17.84 -30.82 -9.94
C ASN A 252 19.36 -30.93 -9.81
N LEU A 253 19.93 -30.61 -8.66
CA LEU A 253 21.36 -30.83 -8.38
C LEU A 253 21.70 -32.32 -8.33
N LEU A 254 20.93 -33.14 -7.60
CA LEU A 254 21.14 -34.59 -7.53
C LEU A 254 21.00 -35.29 -8.90
N ARG A 255 20.11 -34.81 -9.78
CA ARG A 255 19.98 -35.33 -11.16
C ARG A 255 21.15 -34.95 -12.11
N ARG A 256 21.99 -33.98 -11.75
CA ARG A 256 23.18 -33.60 -12.51
C ARG A 256 24.42 -34.39 -12.10
N TRP A 257 24.34 -35.11 -10.99
CA TRP A 257 25.45 -35.93 -10.46
C TRP A 257 25.24 -37.45 -10.71
N ASN A 258 24.08 -37.83 -11.21
CA ASN A 258 23.76 -39.16 -11.76
C ASN A 258 23.66 -39.11 -13.29
#